data_1c639955cc32898cf904f30354e68592
#
_entry.id   1c639955cc32898cf904f30354e68592
#
_cell.length_a   1.000
_cell.length_b   1.000
_cell.length_c   1.000
_cell.angle_alpha   90.00
_cell.angle_beta   90.00
_cell.angle_gamma   90.00
#
_symmetry.space_group_name_H-M   'P 1'
#
loop_
_entity.id
_entity.type
_entity.pdbx_description
1 polymer ?
#
loop_
_entity_poly.entity_id
_entity_poly.type
_entity_poly.pdbx_seq_one_letter_code
_entity_poly.pdbx_strand_id
1 'polypeptide(L)'
;MSFHLSDPVGAILGSALDGIALRQRVIADNIANVDTPHYRATSVEFENSLRSAIASGEADSQISPTVTATDTPVGANDNNVDLRKETLAAVQSQFQYQMITRATSDRFSLMTTVLS
;
A
#
# COMPACT_ATOMS: atom_id res chain seq x y z
N MET A 1 31.69 1.09 6.52
CA MET A 1 31.15 0.55 7.05
C MET A 1 29.97 0.73 6.97
N SER A 2 29.40 0.35 6.84
CA SER A 2 28.32 0.49 6.57
C SER A 2 27.52 0.18 7.44
N PHE A 3 26.97 0.50 7.96
CA PHE A 3 26.31 0.13 8.83
C PHE A 3 25.16 0.26 8.58
N HIS A 4 24.87 0.61 7.89
CA HIS A 4 23.89 0.66 7.56
C HIS A 4 23.18 -0.19 7.64
N LEU A 5 23.58 -0.41 7.61
CA LEU A 5 23.42 -1.31 7.53
C LEU A 5 22.24 -1.66 7.64
N SER A 6 21.76 -1.80 8.38
CA SER A 6 20.67 -2.42 8.52
C SER A 6 19.74 -1.61 9.22
N ASP A 7 18.71 -1.18 8.62
CA ASP A 7 17.51 -0.64 9.21
C ASP A 7 16.35 -1.44 8.65
N PRO A 8 16.14 -2.65 9.19
CA PRO A 8 15.07 -3.50 8.66
C PRO A 8 13.69 -2.83 8.79
N VAL A 9 13.48 -2.05 9.86
CA VAL A 9 12.21 -1.36 10.01
C VAL A 9 12.05 -0.28 8.95
N GLY A 10 13.11 0.48 8.67
CA GLY A 10 13.08 1.47 7.62
C GLY A 10 12.80 0.87 6.25
N ALA A 11 13.43 -0.27 5.96
CA ALA A 11 13.21 -0.96 4.71
C ALA A 11 11.76 -1.45 4.59
N ILE A 12 11.20 -1.98 5.67
CA ILE A 12 9.83 -2.44 5.70
C ILE A 12 8.87 -1.26 5.49
N LEU A 13 9.12 -0.15 6.15
CA LEU A 13 8.29 1.05 5.99
C LEU A 13 8.33 1.56 4.55
N GLY A 14 9.51 1.56 3.94
CA GLY A 14 9.65 1.97 2.54
C GLY A 14 8.86 1.08 1.60
N SER A 15 8.93 -0.24 1.82
CA SER A 15 8.17 -1.19 1.01
C SER A 15 6.67 -1.03 1.23
N ALA A 16 6.25 -0.73 2.46
CA ALA A 16 4.85 -0.47 2.74
C ALA A 16 4.35 0.78 2.00
N LEU A 17 5.18 1.83 1.94
CA LEU A 17 4.83 3.02 1.18
C LEU A 17 4.65 2.71 -0.31
N ASP A 18 5.51 1.87 -0.86
CA ASP A 18 5.39 1.45 -2.25
C ASP A 18 4.08 0.70 -2.48
N GLY A 19 3.72 -0.17 -1.54
CA GLY A 19 2.46 -0.91 -1.63
C GLY A 19 1.25 0.01 -1.57
N ILE A 20 1.28 1.01 -0.71
CA ILE A 20 0.20 1.98 -0.60
C ILE A 20 0.13 2.85 -1.85
N ALA A 21 1.27 3.23 -2.41
CA ALA A 21 1.29 4.01 -3.65
C ALA A 21 0.66 3.22 -4.80
N LEU A 22 0.95 1.94 -4.89
CA LEU A 22 0.32 1.08 -5.89
C LEU A 22 -1.19 1.00 -5.65
N ARG A 23 -1.60 0.84 -4.40
CA ARG A 23 -3.02 0.79 -4.04
C ARG A 23 -3.74 2.07 -4.46
N GLN A 24 -3.15 3.22 -4.19
CA GLN A 24 -3.75 4.49 -4.58
C GLN A 24 -3.91 4.60 -6.09
N ARG A 25 -2.92 4.11 -6.84
CA ARG A 25 -2.98 4.12 -8.29
C ARG A 25 -4.08 3.22 -8.82
N VAL A 26 -4.22 2.03 -8.22
CA VAL A 26 -5.25 1.09 -8.63
C VAL A 26 -6.64 1.63 -8.32
N ILE A 27 -6.81 2.26 -7.16
CA ILE A 27 -8.08 2.89 -6.79
C ILE A 27 -8.41 4.01 -7.80
N ALA A 28 -7.43 4.82 -8.16
CA ALA A 28 -7.63 5.89 -9.13
C ALA A 28 -8.03 5.32 -10.50
N ASP A 29 -7.40 4.22 -10.91
CA ASP A 29 -7.76 3.55 -12.17
C ASP A 29 -9.19 3.03 -12.14
N ASN A 30 -9.60 2.42 -11.01
CA ASN A 30 -10.97 1.94 -10.88
C ASN A 30 -11.95 3.10 -11.01
N ILE A 31 -11.71 4.20 -10.32
CA ILE A 31 -12.59 5.37 -10.36
C ILE A 31 -12.64 5.96 -11.78
N ALA A 32 -11.48 6.06 -12.42
CA ALA A 32 -11.41 6.62 -13.78
C ALA A 32 -12.20 5.77 -14.77
N ASN A 33 -12.39 4.49 -14.48
CA ASN A 33 -13.07 3.56 -15.38
C ASN A 33 -14.47 3.19 -14.90
N VAL A 34 -15.08 4.00 -14.03
CA VAL A 34 -16.39 3.68 -13.48
C VAL A 34 -17.47 3.56 -14.57
N ASP A 35 -17.29 4.25 -15.67
CA ASP A 35 -18.24 4.20 -16.78
C ASP A 35 -17.71 3.42 -18.00
N THR A 36 -16.57 2.78 -17.88
CA THR A 36 -16.00 2.02 -18.99
C THR A 36 -16.71 0.67 -19.12
N PRO A 37 -17.32 0.37 -20.26
CA PRO A 37 -17.99 -0.92 -20.43
C PRO A 37 -17.01 -2.08 -20.25
N HIS A 38 -17.49 -3.13 -19.60
CA HIS A 38 -16.75 -4.39 -19.39
C HIS A 38 -15.53 -4.26 -18.49
N TYR A 39 -15.39 -3.15 -17.79
CA TYR A 39 -14.24 -2.96 -16.88
C TYR A 39 -14.43 -3.77 -15.61
N ARG A 40 -13.34 -4.38 -15.15
CA ARG A 40 -13.33 -5.12 -13.88
C ARG A 40 -12.37 -4.45 -12.91
N ALA A 41 -12.91 -4.05 -11.77
CA ALA A 41 -12.11 -3.41 -10.71
C ALA A 41 -11.12 -4.39 -10.14
N THR A 42 -9.96 -3.86 -9.72
CA THR A 42 -8.94 -4.65 -9.03
C THR A 42 -8.63 -3.99 -7.70
N SER A 43 -7.96 -4.74 -6.84
CA SER A 43 -7.51 -4.23 -5.54
C SER A 43 -6.10 -4.72 -5.26
N VAL A 44 -5.43 -4.05 -4.34
CA VAL A 44 -4.05 -4.37 -3.98
C VAL A 44 -4.04 -4.96 -2.58
N GLU A 45 -3.35 -6.09 -2.44
CA GLU A 45 -3.13 -6.73 -1.15
C GLU A 45 -1.65 -6.78 -0.87
N PHE A 46 -1.24 -6.31 0.29
CA PHE A 46 0.13 -6.49 0.73
C PHE A 46 0.23 -6.67 2.25
N GLU A 47 -0.87 -6.60 2.95
CA GLU A 47 -0.88 -6.65 4.40
C GLU A 47 -0.34 -7.96 4.95
N ASN A 48 -0.64 -9.08 4.29
CA ASN A 48 -0.11 -10.36 4.73
C ASN A 48 1.41 -10.43 4.54
N SER A 49 1.90 -9.93 3.43
CA SER A 49 3.32 -9.87 3.18
C SER A 49 4.02 -8.95 4.19
N LEU A 50 3.39 -7.83 4.52
CA LEU A 50 3.89 -6.90 5.52
C LEU A 50 3.98 -7.58 6.88
N ARG A 51 2.93 -8.29 7.26
CA ARG A 51 2.90 -8.98 8.55
C ARG A 51 4.01 -10.03 8.63
N SER A 52 4.22 -10.77 7.56
CA SER A 52 5.30 -11.77 7.50
C SER A 52 6.68 -11.11 7.62
N ALA A 53 6.88 -9.99 6.96
CA ALA A 53 8.14 -9.27 7.02
C ALA A 53 8.42 -8.77 8.42
N ILE A 54 7.40 -8.24 9.09
CA ILE A 54 7.55 -7.78 10.47
C ILE A 54 7.88 -8.96 11.39
N ALA A 55 7.20 -10.08 11.22
CA ALA A 55 7.41 -11.25 12.07
C ALA A 55 8.81 -11.83 11.89
N SER A 56 9.34 -11.84 10.68
CA SER A 56 10.67 -12.37 10.43
C SER A 56 11.78 -11.43 10.88
N GLY A 57 11.51 -10.14 10.87
CA GLY A 57 12.50 -9.14 11.23
C GLY A 57 13.66 -9.02 10.25
N GLU A 58 13.53 -9.60 9.08
CA GLU A 58 14.63 -9.60 8.11
C GLU A 58 14.51 -8.44 7.14
N ALA A 59 15.63 -7.76 6.95
CA ALA A 59 15.67 -6.56 6.11
C ALA A 59 15.36 -6.86 4.64
N ASP A 60 15.70 -8.06 4.19
CA ASP A 60 15.47 -8.44 2.81
C ASP A 60 14.16 -9.20 2.61
N SER A 61 13.33 -9.28 3.63
CA SER A 61 11.98 -9.79 3.48
C SER A 61 11.20 -8.77 2.69
N GLN A 62 10.87 -9.09 1.48
CA GLN A 62 10.20 -8.14 0.62
C GLN A 62 8.71 -8.19 0.79
N ILE A 63 8.11 -7.01 0.83
CA ILE A 63 6.68 -6.88 0.78
C ILE A 63 6.30 -6.89 -0.69
N SER A 64 5.51 -7.88 -1.07
CA SER A 64 5.12 -8.08 -2.47
C SER A 64 3.65 -7.79 -2.63
N PRO A 65 3.30 -6.60 -3.14
CA PRO A 65 1.90 -6.29 -3.41
C PRO A 65 1.36 -7.18 -4.50
N THR A 66 0.13 -7.63 -4.35
CA THR A 66 -0.56 -8.43 -5.33
C THR A 66 -1.80 -7.70 -5.81
N VAL A 67 -1.96 -7.61 -7.12
CA VAL A 67 -3.16 -7.00 -7.71
C VAL A 67 -4.11 -8.13 -8.09
N THR A 68 -5.32 -8.09 -7.53
CA THR A 68 -6.31 -9.14 -7.76
C THR A 68 -7.64 -8.53 -8.15
N ALA A 69 -8.45 -9.29 -8.87
CA ALA A 69 -9.80 -8.88 -9.19
C ALA A 69 -10.63 -8.79 -7.91
N THR A 70 -11.50 -7.80 -7.84
CA THR A 70 -12.44 -7.72 -6.71
C THR A 70 -13.60 -8.67 -6.96
N ASP A 71 -14.31 -9.01 -5.90
CA ASP A 71 -15.51 -9.83 -5.99
C ASP A 71 -16.77 -8.97 -6.01
N THR A 72 -16.64 -7.70 -6.30
CA THR A 72 -17.77 -6.78 -6.38
C THR A 72 -18.73 -7.24 -7.48
N PRO A 73 -20.02 -7.29 -7.20
CA PRO A 73 -20.99 -7.69 -8.23
C PRO A 73 -20.97 -6.76 -9.43
N VAL A 74 -21.13 -7.35 -10.61
CA VAL A 74 -21.14 -6.62 -11.86
C VAL A 74 -22.50 -5.93 -12.01
N GLY A 75 -22.48 -4.66 -12.37
CA GLY A 75 -23.67 -3.86 -12.56
C GLY A 75 -23.85 -3.44 -14.00
N ALA A 76 -24.35 -2.24 -14.18
CA ALA A 76 -24.63 -1.67 -15.49
C ALA A 76 -23.35 -1.66 -16.33
N ASN A 77 -23.51 -1.77 -17.65
CA ASN A 77 -22.39 -1.78 -18.59
C ASN A 77 -21.41 -2.92 -18.37
N ASP A 78 -21.83 -3.97 -17.66
CA ASP A 78 -20.93 -5.08 -17.36
C ASP A 78 -19.69 -4.58 -16.61
N ASN A 79 -19.86 -3.57 -15.76
CA ASN A 79 -18.82 -2.90 -15.00
C ASN A 79 -19.04 -3.16 -13.51
N ASN A 80 -18.00 -3.50 -12.78
CA ASN A 80 -18.17 -3.80 -11.37
C ASN A 80 -17.46 -2.79 -10.44
N VAL A 81 -17.15 -1.61 -10.94
CA VAL A 81 -16.61 -0.56 -10.07
C VAL A 81 -17.73 -0.06 -9.18
N ASP A 82 -17.49 -0.12 -7.87
CA ASP A 82 -18.39 0.44 -6.86
C ASP A 82 -17.77 1.74 -6.38
N LEU A 83 -18.31 2.86 -6.83
CA LEU A 83 -17.72 4.17 -6.55
C LEU A 83 -17.67 4.46 -5.06
N ARG A 84 -18.70 4.05 -4.31
CA ARG A 84 -18.71 4.25 -2.86
C ARG A 84 -17.59 3.47 -2.19
N LYS A 85 -17.42 2.22 -2.60
CA LYS A 85 -16.36 1.36 -2.07
C LYS A 85 -14.98 1.93 -2.41
N GLU A 86 -14.80 2.39 -3.65
CA GLU A 86 -13.53 2.96 -4.06
C GLU A 86 -13.22 4.26 -3.31
N THR A 87 -14.21 5.09 -3.10
CA THR A 87 -14.03 6.34 -2.36
C THR A 87 -13.61 6.05 -0.93
N LEU A 88 -14.25 5.08 -0.29
CA LEU A 88 -13.86 4.68 1.06
C LEU A 88 -12.44 4.12 1.07
N ALA A 89 -12.11 3.31 0.10
CA ALA A 89 -10.75 2.76 -0.02
C ALA A 89 -9.72 3.86 -0.21
N ALA A 90 -10.06 4.89 -0.97
CA ALA A 90 -9.18 6.04 -1.18
C ALA A 90 -8.89 6.76 0.13
N VAL A 91 -9.93 6.97 0.94
CA VAL A 91 -9.77 7.63 2.24
C VAL A 91 -8.90 6.77 3.17
N GLN A 92 -9.16 5.48 3.21
CA GLN A 92 -8.37 4.55 4.03
C GLN A 92 -6.91 4.53 3.59
N SER A 93 -6.68 4.52 2.29
CA SER A 93 -5.32 4.51 1.76
C SER A 93 -4.58 5.79 2.10
N GLN A 94 -5.28 6.93 2.06
CA GLN A 94 -4.68 8.21 2.45
C GLN A 94 -4.27 8.19 3.92
N PHE A 95 -5.10 7.63 4.78
CA PHE A 95 -4.76 7.45 6.18
C PHE A 95 -3.54 6.57 6.36
N GLN A 96 -3.51 5.44 5.67
CA GLN A 96 -2.37 4.54 5.73
C GLN A 96 -1.09 5.24 5.29
N TYR A 97 -1.18 6.02 4.23
CA TYR A 97 -0.04 6.76 3.72
C TYR A 97 0.48 7.73 4.77
N GLN A 98 -0.41 8.48 5.40
CA GLN A 98 -0.01 9.44 6.43
C GLN A 98 0.61 8.76 7.63
N MET A 99 0.06 7.63 8.06
CA MET A 99 0.60 6.90 9.20
C MET A 99 1.99 6.37 8.92
N ILE A 100 2.19 5.76 7.76
CA ILE A 100 3.49 5.20 7.41
C ILE A 100 4.51 6.30 7.17
N THR A 101 4.11 7.39 6.54
CA THR A 101 5.00 8.53 6.32
C THR A 101 5.45 9.10 7.65
N ARG A 102 4.54 9.22 8.61
CA ARG A 102 4.88 9.71 9.93
C ARG A 102 5.83 8.77 10.65
N ALA A 103 5.57 7.47 10.59
CA ALA A 103 6.44 6.49 11.20
C ALA A 103 7.85 6.54 10.60
N THR A 104 7.94 6.73 9.29
CA THR A 104 9.22 6.84 8.60
C THR A 104 9.95 8.08 9.05
N SER A 105 9.26 9.21 9.13
CA SER A 105 9.84 10.46 9.56
C SER A 105 10.31 10.39 11.01
N ASP A 106 9.52 9.80 11.89
CA ASP A 106 9.88 9.65 13.30
C ASP A 106 11.12 8.78 13.43
N ARG A 107 11.21 7.70 12.67
CA ARG A 107 12.37 6.83 12.72
C ARG A 107 13.61 7.54 12.22
N PHE A 108 13.48 8.32 11.16
CA PHE A 108 14.61 9.09 10.64
C PHE A 108 15.10 10.09 11.68
N SER A 109 14.19 10.78 12.34
CA SER A 109 14.53 11.75 13.39
C SER A 109 15.24 11.07 14.55
N LEU A 110 14.75 9.90 14.94
CA LEU A 110 15.37 9.14 16.03
C LEU A 110 16.80 8.75 15.67
N MET A 111 17.01 8.26 14.46
CA MET A 111 18.35 7.87 14.01
C MET A 111 19.29 9.07 13.96
N THR A 112 18.79 10.21 13.49
CA THR A 112 19.57 11.45 13.45
C THR A 112 19.99 11.87 14.85
N THR A 113 19.07 11.77 15.82
CA THR A 113 19.36 12.12 17.21
C THR A 113 20.43 11.21 17.79
N VAL A 114 20.34 9.91 17.51
CA VAL A 114 21.30 8.95 18.04
C VAL A 114 22.70 9.19 17.47
N LEU A 115 22.77 9.61 16.20
CA LEU A 115 24.05 9.77 15.53
C LEU A 115 24.68 11.14 15.74
N SER A 116 23.98 12.10 16.34
CA SER A 116 24.51 13.45 16.51
C SER A 116 25.29 13.62 17.84
#